data_445164fd38a064a060fb7822fc200cfd
#
_entry.id   445164fd38a064a060fb7822fc200cfd
#
_cell.length_a   1.000
_cell.length_b   1.000
_cell.length_c   1.000
_cell.angle_alpha   90.00
_cell.angle_beta   90.00
_cell.angle_gamma   90.00
#
_symmetry.space_group_name_H-M   'P 1'
#
loop_
_entity.id
_entity.type
_entity.pdbx_description
1 polymer ?
#
loop_
_entity_poly.entity_id
_entity_poly.type
_entity_poly.pdbx_seq_one_letter_code
_entity_poly.pdbx_strand_id
1 'polypeptide(L)' 'MKEYRVTCDLSKSKNKNQENLFGGFIVSLGNISKDIEVTDNYPLVHIDTDDKEKMKAIKLFVEFWEKIQTEE' A
#
# COMPACT_ATOMS: atom_id res chain seq x y z
N MET A 1 4.11 15.71 9.33
CA MET A 1 3.01 14.80 8.92
C MET A 1 2.71 14.99 7.45
N LYS A 2 2.57 13.90 6.71
CA LYS A 2 2.25 13.98 5.29
C LYS A 2 0.78 14.32 5.09
N GLU A 3 0.47 14.96 3.97
CA GLU A 3 -0.87 15.45 3.69
C GLU A 3 -1.86 14.36 3.29
N TYR A 4 -1.40 13.36 2.56
CA TYR A 4 -2.25 12.30 2.03
C TYR A 4 -1.89 10.96 2.64
N ARG A 5 -2.89 10.13 2.88
CA ARG A 5 -2.70 8.78 3.39
C ARG A 5 -3.52 7.79 2.60
N VAL A 6 -2.89 6.70 2.19
CA VAL A 6 -3.57 5.54 1.60
C VAL A 6 -3.39 4.38 2.58
N THR A 7 -4.49 3.73 2.92
CA THR A 7 -4.45 2.59 3.84
C THR A 7 -4.74 1.30 3.08
N CYS A 8 -3.90 0.30 3.30
CA CYS A 8 -4.08 -1.03 2.72
C CYS A 8 -4.33 -2.04 3.83
N ASP A 9 -5.33 -2.91 3.65
CA ASP A 9 -5.64 -3.97 4.61
C ASP A 9 -5.11 -5.28 4.06
N LEU A 10 -4.02 -5.76 4.63
CA LEU A 10 -3.37 -7.00 4.18
C LEU A 10 -4.19 -8.25 4.51
N SER A 11 -5.15 -8.13 5.42
CA SER A 11 -5.99 -9.28 5.78
C SER A 11 -6.90 -9.70 4.61
N LYS A 12 -7.02 -8.85 3.59
CA LYS A 12 -7.81 -9.17 2.40
C LYS A 12 -7.08 -10.07 1.40
N SER A 13 -5.79 -10.34 1.63
CA SER A 13 -5.02 -11.16 0.69
C SER A 13 -5.52 -12.60 0.68
N LYS A 14 -5.44 -13.24 -0.49
CA LYS A 14 -5.90 -14.62 -0.68
C LYS A 14 -5.01 -15.63 0.03
N ASN A 15 -3.72 -15.35 0.10
CA ASN A 15 -2.79 -16.25 0.75
C ASN A 15 -1.57 -15.50 1.25
N LYS A 16 -0.81 -16.17 2.11
CA LYS A 16 0.34 -15.56 2.77
C LYS A 16 1.43 -15.09 1.81
N ASN A 17 1.64 -15.84 0.72
CA ASN A 17 2.65 -15.46 -0.26
C ASN A 17 2.30 -14.14 -0.95
N GLN A 18 1.03 -13.97 -1.34
CA GLN A 18 0.60 -12.73 -1.96
C GLN A 18 0.66 -11.56 -0.99
N GLU A 19 0.31 -11.82 0.27
CA GLU A 19 0.42 -10.80 1.31
C GLU A 19 1.86 -10.33 1.47
N ASN A 20 2.81 -11.28 1.53
CA ASN A 20 4.22 -10.96 1.68
C ASN A 20 4.78 -10.20 0.48
N LEU A 21 4.40 -10.60 -0.72
CA LEU A 21 4.84 -9.92 -1.94
C LEU A 21 4.35 -8.49 -1.99
N PHE A 22 3.07 -8.29 -1.68
CA PHE A 22 2.48 -6.97 -1.71
C PHE A 22 3.08 -6.07 -0.61
N GLY A 23 3.23 -6.63 0.59
CA GLY A 23 3.84 -5.91 1.70
C GLY A 23 5.27 -5.49 1.38
N GLY A 24 6.04 -6.39 0.76
CA GLY A 24 7.39 -6.08 0.32
C GLY A 24 7.42 -4.97 -0.71
N PHE A 25 6.47 -4.99 -1.65
CA PHE A 25 6.37 -3.95 -2.66
C PHE A 25 6.11 -2.59 -2.03
N ILE A 26 5.16 -2.54 -1.08
CA ILE A 26 4.82 -1.27 -0.41
C ILE A 26 6.01 -0.73 0.38
N VAL A 27 6.72 -1.59 1.11
CA VAL A 27 7.90 -1.16 1.85
C VAL A 27 8.95 -0.59 0.91
N SER A 28 9.09 -1.20 -0.28
CA SER A 28 10.03 -0.71 -1.29
C SER A 28 9.72 0.70 -1.76
N LEU A 29 8.44 1.10 -1.77
CA LEU A 29 8.06 2.46 -2.17
C LEU A 29 8.72 3.50 -1.26
N GLY A 30 8.79 3.23 0.04
CA GLY A 30 9.44 4.13 0.98
C GLY A 30 10.94 4.25 0.74
N ASN A 31 11.57 3.21 0.17
CA ASN A 31 12.99 3.22 -0.15
C ASN A 31 13.28 3.91 -1.48
N ILE A 32 12.30 3.91 -2.39
CA ILE A 32 12.46 4.52 -3.71
C ILE A 32 12.27 6.02 -3.65
N SER A 33 11.37 6.51 -2.83
CA SER A 33 11.04 7.92 -2.78
C SER A 33 11.07 8.44 -1.34
N LYS A 34 11.82 9.52 -1.12
CA LYS A 34 11.90 10.16 0.20
C LYS A 34 10.57 10.78 0.62
N ASP A 35 9.71 11.05 -0.34
CA ASP A 35 8.41 11.66 -0.08
C ASP A 35 7.37 10.65 0.42
N ILE A 36 7.66 9.37 0.30
CA ILE A 36 6.73 8.33 0.71
C ILE A 36 7.16 7.74 2.05
N GLU A 37 6.26 7.76 3.03
CA GLU A 37 6.47 7.11 4.31
C GLU A 37 5.53 5.93 4.45
N VAL A 38 6.07 4.80 4.85
CA VAL A 38 5.27 3.59 5.05
C VAL A 38 5.28 3.24 6.54
N THR A 39 4.10 3.11 7.11
CA THR A 39 3.94 2.70 8.50
C THR A 39 3.22 1.36 8.54
N ASP A 40 3.90 0.36 9.11
CA ASP A 40 3.35 -0.98 9.22
C ASP A 40 2.64 -1.13 10.55
N ASN A 41 1.33 -1.34 10.48
CA ASN A 41 0.50 -1.61 11.65
C ASN A 41 -0.41 -2.78 11.29
N TYR A 42 0.20 -3.95 11.14
CA TYR A 42 -0.46 -5.15 10.66
C TYR A 42 -1.80 -5.38 11.36
N PRO A 43 -2.87 -5.70 10.65
CA PRO A 43 -2.92 -5.99 9.19
C PRO A 43 -3.03 -4.75 8.31
N LEU A 44 -3.01 -3.56 8.89
CA LEU A 44 -3.11 -2.32 8.13
C LEU A 44 -1.74 -1.77 7.82
N VAL A 45 -1.58 -1.23 6.62
CA VAL A 45 -0.35 -0.54 6.22
C VAL A 45 -0.76 0.84 5.73
N HIS A 46 -0.14 1.86 6.30
CA HIS A 46 -0.41 3.25 5.93
C HIS A 46 0.71 3.76 5.05
N ILE A 47 0.34 4.35 3.93
CA ILE A 47 1.29 4.91 2.97
C ILE A 47 1.01 6.40 2.87
N ASP A 48 1.93 7.22 3.35
CA ASP A 48 1.75 8.66 3.44
C ASP A 48 2.66 9.39 2.48
N THR A 49 2.13 10.43 1.83
CA THR A 49 2.89 11.27 0.91
C THR A 49 2.29 12.67 0.87
N ASP A 50 3.13 13.65 0.50
CA ASP A 50 2.65 15.01 0.25
C ASP A 50 2.36 15.25 -1.23
N ASP A 51 2.72 14.31 -2.10
CA ASP A 51 2.53 14.44 -3.54
C ASP A 51 1.19 13.84 -3.97
N LYS A 52 0.31 14.70 -4.47
CA LYS A 52 -1.04 14.29 -4.87
C LYS A 52 -1.03 13.23 -5.97
N GLU A 53 -0.12 13.36 -6.93
CA GLU A 53 -0.05 12.41 -8.03
C GLU A 53 0.43 11.03 -7.56
N LYS A 54 1.41 11.02 -6.66
CA LYS A 54 1.87 9.77 -6.07
C LYS A 54 0.75 9.13 -5.25
N MET A 55 0.00 9.93 -4.50
CA MET A 55 -1.11 9.43 -3.73
C MET A 55 -2.15 8.75 -4.62
N LYS A 56 -2.49 9.39 -5.74
CA LYS A 56 -3.46 8.81 -6.68
C LYS A 56 -2.97 7.50 -7.27
N ALA A 57 -1.70 7.44 -7.64
CA ALA A 57 -1.12 6.22 -8.20
C ALA A 57 -1.12 5.09 -7.18
N ILE A 58 -0.72 5.39 -5.95
CA ILE A 58 -0.70 4.40 -4.88
C ILE A 58 -2.10 3.89 -4.58
N LYS A 59 -3.06 4.81 -4.52
CA LYS A 59 -4.46 4.45 -4.25
C LYS A 59 -5.01 3.52 -5.33
N LEU A 60 -4.74 3.81 -6.60
CA LEU A 60 -5.18 2.96 -7.70
C LEU A 60 -4.54 1.58 -7.61
N PHE A 61 -3.27 1.52 -7.26
CA PHE A 61 -2.57 0.26 -7.13
C PHE A 61 -3.17 -0.59 -6.00
N VAL A 62 -3.43 0.03 -4.86
CA VAL A 62 -4.03 -0.67 -3.72
C VAL A 62 -5.42 -1.18 -4.06
N GLU A 63 -6.24 -0.34 -4.72
CA GLU A 63 -7.59 -0.74 -5.13
C GLU A 63 -7.54 -1.90 -6.12
N PHE A 64 -6.60 -1.86 -7.06
CA PHE A 64 -6.43 -2.94 -8.03
C PHE A 64 -6.06 -4.24 -7.33
N TRP A 65 -5.11 -4.18 -6.40
CA TRP A 65 -4.70 -5.35 -5.65
C TRP A 65 -5.87 -5.94 -4.85
N GLU A 66 -6.63 -5.09 -4.16
CA GLU A 66 -7.78 -5.55 -3.38
C GLU A 66 -8.84 -6.20 -4.28
N LYS A 67 -9.04 -5.64 -5.45
CA LYS A 67 -9.99 -6.20 -6.41
C LYS A 67 -9.58 -7.60 -6.84
N ILE A 68 -8.30 -7.80 -7.12
CA ILE A 68 -7.80 -9.12 -7.48
C ILE A 68 -8.00 -10.12 -6.34
N GLN A 69 -7.79 -9.67 -5.09
CA GLN A 69 -7.94 -10.56 -3.95
C GLN A 69 -9.39 -10.99 -3.74
N THR A 70 -10.35 -10.17 -4.15
CA THR A 70 -11.78 -10.49 -3.97
C THR A 70 -12.40 -11.18 -5.18
N GLU A 71 -11.70 -11.28 -6.31
CA GLU A 71 -12.18 -11.99 -7.48
C GLU A 71 -12.09 -13.49 -7.27
N GLU A 72 -13.08 -14.20 -7.78
CA GLU A 72 -13.13 -15.65 -7.75
C GLU A 72 -12.57 -16.23 -9.05
#